data_a616f57588be56cf1f9376af6e9a20e1
#
_entry.id   a616f57588be56cf1f9376af6e9a20e1
#
_cell.length_a   1.000
_cell.length_b   1.000
_cell.length_c   1.000
_cell.angle_alpha   90.00
_cell.angle_beta   90.00
_cell.angle_gamma   90.00
#
_symmetry.space_group_name_H-M   'P 1'
#
loop_
_entity.id
_entity.type
_entity.pdbx_description
1 polymer ?
#
loop_
_entity_poly.entity_id
_entity_poly.type
_entity_poly.pdbx_seq_one_letter_code
_entity_poly.pdbx_strand_id
1 'polypeptide(L)'
;MSQKDFSHFFNYLQKLKTAVQMEIKSEDVIAFIQSALKEDIGDGDHTSLSTVPEDAQGKAKLLVKDDGILAGVELAKAIFKEVDPNLKMDVFLKDGDKIKYGDIAFYVSGKDQSILTAERLVLNCMQRMSGIATTTKSIVKKLEGTKCKVLDTRKTTPNFRLPEKWAVKIGGGVNHRTGLYDMILIKDNHVDYAGGVKRAMLSAQKYLKETGRNLPIEVEVRDFKELNEVLEIGGVVRIMLDNFDYEKTREAIKIIDGRFPVESSGGITPETIRGYADCGIDYASMGYLTHSIKSLDLSLKAVK
;
A
#
# COMPACT_ATOMS: atom_id res chain seq x y z
N MET A 1 32.78 -19.07 0.19
CA MET A 1 32.54 -17.61 0.15
C MET A 1 33.46 -16.96 1.19
N SER A 2 34.27 -15.95 0.81
CA SER A 2 35.15 -15.27 1.75
C SER A 2 34.36 -14.36 2.69
N GLN A 3 34.93 -13.99 3.85
CA GLN A 3 34.32 -13.07 4.81
C GLN A 3 34.01 -11.69 4.20
N LYS A 4 34.74 -11.28 3.15
CA LYS A 4 34.49 -10.07 2.35
C LYS A 4 33.25 -10.21 1.45
N ASP A 5 33.01 -11.39 0.87
CA ASP A 5 31.84 -11.66 0.03
C ASP A 5 30.56 -11.67 0.87
N PHE A 6 30.65 -12.16 2.12
CA PHE A 6 29.52 -12.15 3.06
C PHE A 6 29.15 -10.72 3.51
N SER A 7 30.15 -9.87 3.78
CA SER A 7 29.94 -8.47 4.14
C SER A 7 29.36 -7.64 3.00
N HIS A 8 29.81 -7.87 1.76
CA HIS A 8 29.25 -7.22 0.55
C HIS A 8 27.81 -7.66 0.29
N PHE A 9 27.52 -8.94 0.43
CA PHE A 9 26.19 -9.52 0.30
C PHE A 9 25.24 -9.02 1.42
N PHE A 10 25.72 -8.92 2.66
CA PHE A 10 24.94 -8.40 3.79
C PHE A 10 24.63 -6.90 3.63
N ASN A 11 25.59 -6.09 3.19
CA ASN A 11 25.38 -4.68 2.86
C ASN A 11 24.45 -4.49 1.65
N TYR A 12 24.51 -5.37 0.68
CA TYR A 12 23.61 -5.44 -0.47
C TYR A 12 22.19 -5.78 -0.01
N LEU A 13 22.00 -6.78 0.85
CA LEU A 13 20.70 -7.13 1.44
C LEU A 13 20.13 -6.00 2.32
N GLN A 14 20.97 -5.27 3.04
CA GLN A 14 20.55 -4.10 3.81
C GLN A 14 20.04 -2.97 2.89
N LYS A 15 20.74 -2.71 1.78
CA LYS A 15 20.28 -1.74 0.77
C LYS A 15 19.00 -2.19 0.08
N LEU A 16 18.81 -3.47 -0.19
CA LEU A 16 17.57 -4.02 -0.76
C LEU A 16 16.41 -4.03 0.24
N LYS A 17 16.68 -4.17 1.55
CA LYS A 17 15.64 -4.03 2.60
C LYS A 17 14.98 -2.65 2.61
N THR A 18 15.70 -1.61 2.19
CA THR A 18 15.19 -0.25 2.05
C THR A 18 14.58 0.05 0.67
N ALA A 19 14.84 -0.80 -0.34
CA ALA A 19 14.47 -0.54 -1.74
C ALA A 19 13.01 -0.88 -2.11
N VAL A 20 12.26 -1.55 -1.24
CA VAL A 20 10.86 -1.96 -1.50
C VAL A 20 9.86 -1.04 -0.79
N GLN A 21 10.16 0.25 -0.71
CA GLN A 21 9.16 1.23 -0.29
C GLN A 21 8.66 1.97 -1.53
N MET A 22 7.36 1.94 -1.77
CA MET A 22 6.74 2.75 -2.82
C MET A 22 7.11 4.22 -2.59
N GLU A 23 7.91 4.78 -3.50
CA GLU A 23 8.14 6.21 -3.58
C GLU A 23 6.92 6.83 -4.30
N ILE A 24 6.24 7.76 -3.62
CA ILE A 24 5.10 8.48 -4.19
C ILE A 24 5.68 9.63 -5.00
N LYS A 25 5.73 9.45 -6.31
CA LYS A 25 6.20 10.50 -7.22
C LYS A 25 5.07 11.47 -7.53
N SER A 26 5.39 12.76 -7.53
CA SER A 26 4.41 13.80 -7.86
C SER A 26 3.77 13.62 -9.23
N GLU A 27 4.54 13.14 -10.22
CA GLU A 27 4.06 12.85 -11.58
C GLU A 27 2.99 11.75 -11.62
N ASP A 28 3.15 10.68 -10.82
CA ASP A 28 2.17 9.59 -10.74
C ASP A 28 0.87 10.06 -10.07
N VAL A 29 0.98 10.94 -9.07
CA VAL A 29 -0.19 11.55 -8.40
C VAL A 29 -0.95 12.44 -9.37
N ILE A 30 -0.26 13.30 -10.13
CA ILE A 30 -0.88 14.19 -11.13
C ILE A 30 -1.56 13.37 -12.23
N ALA A 31 -0.89 12.35 -12.76
CA ALA A 31 -1.46 11.48 -13.80
C ALA A 31 -2.74 10.77 -13.31
N PHE A 32 -2.74 10.29 -12.05
CA PHE A 32 -3.94 9.72 -11.43
C PHE A 32 -5.07 10.75 -11.34
N ILE A 33 -4.79 11.95 -10.82
CA ILE A 33 -5.80 13.01 -10.64
C ILE A 33 -6.39 13.40 -11.98
N GLN A 34 -5.58 13.64 -13.01
CA GLN A 34 -6.04 14.03 -14.35
C GLN A 34 -6.92 12.96 -14.98
N SER A 35 -6.56 11.68 -14.81
CA SER A 35 -7.39 10.57 -15.30
C SER A 35 -8.73 10.50 -14.59
N ALA A 36 -8.76 10.69 -13.27
CA ALA A 36 -9.98 10.65 -12.47
C ALA A 36 -10.87 11.87 -12.73
N LEU A 37 -10.31 13.07 -12.87
CA LEU A 37 -11.07 14.27 -13.24
C LEU A 37 -11.68 14.15 -14.64
N LYS A 38 -10.94 13.57 -15.59
CA LYS A 38 -11.47 13.32 -16.94
C LYS A 38 -12.65 12.35 -16.92
N GLU A 39 -12.64 11.33 -16.06
CA GLU A 39 -13.77 10.39 -15.89
C GLU A 39 -15.01 11.08 -15.34
N ASP A 40 -14.84 11.96 -14.34
CA ASP A 40 -15.96 12.55 -13.59
C ASP A 40 -16.55 13.80 -14.27
N ILE A 41 -15.69 14.63 -14.87
CA ILE A 41 -16.08 15.93 -15.45
C ILE A 41 -16.52 15.80 -16.92
N GLY A 42 -15.85 14.94 -17.71
CA GLY A 42 -16.11 14.82 -19.14
C GLY A 42 -15.93 16.16 -19.88
N ASP A 43 -17.00 16.67 -20.46
CA ASP A 43 -17.06 17.95 -21.16
C ASP A 43 -17.53 19.13 -20.28
N GLY A 44 -17.85 18.90 -18.99
CA GLY A 44 -18.14 19.96 -18.02
C GLY A 44 -19.03 19.52 -16.86
N ASP A 45 -18.89 20.19 -15.72
CA ASP A 45 -19.85 20.12 -14.60
C ASP A 45 -21.07 20.98 -14.91
N HIS A 46 -22.00 20.44 -15.71
CA HIS A 46 -23.18 21.18 -16.18
C HIS A 46 -24.09 21.66 -15.06
N THR A 47 -24.10 21.00 -13.90
CA THR A 47 -24.86 21.42 -12.74
C THR A 47 -24.29 22.71 -12.17
N SER A 48 -23.02 22.73 -11.87
CA SER A 48 -22.36 23.92 -11.32
C SER A 48 -22.35 25.07 -12.32
N LEU A 49 -22.09 24.79 -13.60
CA LEU A 49 -22.09 25.81 -14.67
C LEU A 49 -23.43 26.44 -14.87
N SER A 50 -24.54 25.71 -14.68
CA SER A 50 -25.91 26.23 -14.91
C SER A 50 -26.57 26.87 -13.68
N THR A 51 -26.10 26.54 -12.46
CA THR A 51 -26.82 26.95 -11.23
C THR A 51 -26.03 27.88 -10.32
N VAL A 52 -24.68 27.92 -10.46
CA VAL A 52 -23.80 28.72 -9.61
C VAL A 52 -23.20 29.88 -10.44
N PRO A 53 -23.32 31.15 -9.99
CA PRO A 53 -22.69 32.26 -10.69
C PRO A 53 -21.19 32.06 -10.89
N GLU A 54 -20.65 32.47 -12.03
CA GLU A 54 -19.28 32.25 -12.40
C GLU A 54 -18.27 32.90 -11.45
N ASP A 55 -18.62 34.04 -10.88
CA ASP A 55 -17.81 34.84 -9.95
C ASP A 55 -18.05 34.50 -8.48
N ALA A 56 -18.98 33.58 -8.19
CA ALA A 56 -19.31 33.20 -6.83
C ALA A 56 -18.09 32.64 -6.07
N GLN A 57 -17.88 33.17 -4.87
CA GLN A 57 -16.79 32.78 -3.97
C GLN A 57 -17.38 32.28 -2.66
N GLY A 58 -16.87 31.16 -2.19
CA GLY A 58 -17.36 30.55 -0.97
C GLY A 58 -16.32 29.79 -0.18
N LYS A 59 -16.82 29.09 0.81
CA LYS A 59 -16.02 28.27 1.72
C LYS A 59 -16.77 26.99 2.03
N ALA A 60 -16.06 25.87 2.03
CA ALA A 60 -16.59 24.59 2.47
C ALA A 60 -15.68 23.97 3.56
N LYS A 61 -16.28 23.15 4.42
CA LYS A 61 -15.57 22.39 5.47
C LYS A 61 -15.65 20.88 5.21
N LEU A 62 -14.54 20.17 5.39
CA LEU A 62 -14.55 18.72 5.45
C LEU A 62 -14.92 18.29 6.87
N LEU A 63 -16.11 17.70 7.01
CA LEU A 63 -16.69 17.20 8.25
C LEU A 63 -16.50 15.69 8.35
N VAL A 64 -15.95 15.24 9.44
CA VAL A 64 -15.79 13.81 9.78
C VAL A 64 -17.12 13.28 10.34
N LYS A 65 -17.57 12.14 9.82
CA LYS A 65 -18.81 11.48 10.23
C LYS A 65 -18.63 10.07 10.76
N ASP A 66 -17.38 9.65 10.96
CA ASP A 66 -17.03 8.32 11.47
C ASP A 66 -15.69 8.40 12.22
N ASP A 67 -15.47 7.52 13.21
CA ASP A 67 -14.22 7.49 13.95
C ASP A 67 -13.16 6.69 13.19
N GLY A 68 -11.90 7.13 13.19
CA GLY A 68 -10.83 6.39 12.51
C GLY A 68 -9.50 7.11 12.40
N ILE A 69 -8.80 6.83 11.33
CA ILE A 69 -7.53 7.48 10.94
C ILE A 69 -7.78 8.25 9.65
N LEU A 70 -7.48 9.54 9.66
CA LEU A 70 -7.60 10.39 8.48
C LEU A 70 -6.52 10.04 7.46
N ALA A 71 -6.91 9.93 6.19
CA ALA A 71 -5.95 9.75 5.10
C ALA A 71 -6.43 10.39 3.81
N GLY A 72 -5.49 10.89 3.00
CA GLY A 72 -5.76 11.53 1.72
C GLY A 72 -5.82 13.05 1.78
N VAL A 73 -5.40 13.70 2.85
CA VAL A 73 -5.35 15.18 2.96
C VAL A 73 -4.37 15.75 1.94
N GLU A 74 -3.18 15.16 1.80
CA GLU A 74 -2.20 15.61 0.80
C GLU A 74 -2.68 15.34 -0.63
N LEU A 75 -3.41 14.24 -0.87
CA LEU A 75 -4.04 13.99 -2.16
C LEU A 75 -5.16 15.00 -2.44
N ALA A 76 -5.98 15.35 -1.44
CA ALA A 76 -7.02 16.37 -1.56
C ALA A 76 -6.45 17.74 -1.94
N LYS A 77 -5.33 18.15 -1.33
CA LYS A 77 -4.60 19.38 -1.70
C LYS A 77 -4.20 19.36 -3.18
N ALA A 78 -3.66 18.22 -3.64
CA ALA A 78 -3.25 18.07 -5.03
C ALA A 78 -4.46 18.12 -5.98
N ILE A 79 -5.59 17.49 -5.62
CA ILE A 79 -6.83 17.53 -6.43
C ILE A 79 -7.37 18.95 -6.53
N PHE A 80 -7.52 19.67 -5.40
CA PHE A 80 -8.01 21.04 -5.43
C PHE A 80 -7.10 21.95 -6.26
N LYS A 81 -5.79 21.81 -6.13
CA LYS A 81 -4.82 22.58 -6.90
C LYS A 81 -4.87 22.29 -8.41
N GLU A 82 -5.14 21.04 -8.79
CA GLU A 82 -5.25 20.65 -10.21
C GLU A 82 -6.54 21.19 -10.84
N VAL A 83 -7.64 21.25 -10.05
CA VAL A 83 -8.91 21.82 -10.52
C VAL A 83 -8.82 23.35 -10.61
N ASP A 84 -8.29 24.01 -9.58
CA ASP A 84 -8.12 25.46 -9.54
C ASP A 84 -6.97 25.84 -8.60
N PRO A 85 -5.85 26.34 -9.12
CA PRO A 85 -4.67 26.70 -8.32
C PRO A 85 -4.92 27.88 -7.35
N ASN A 86 -6.03 28.61 -7.50
CA ASN A 86 -6.40 29.72 -6.60
C ASN A 86 -7.17 29.28 -5.36
N LEU A 87 -7.64 28.03 -5.31
CA LEU A 87 -8.28 27.47 -4.10
C LEU A 87 -7.30 27.45 -2.94
N LYS A 88 -7.77 27.87 -1.76
CA LYS A 88 -6.98 27.90 -0.53
C LYS A 88 -7.52 26.88 0.47
N MET A 89 -6.60 26.15 1.11
CA MET A 89 -6.96 25.18 2.15
C MET A 89 -6.36 25.59 3.50
N ASP A 90 -7.22 25.64 4.52
CA ASP A 90 -6.82 25.78 5.93
C ASP A 90 -6.94 24.41 6.59
N VAL A 91 -5.81 23.72 6.80
CA VAL A 91 -5.77 22.34 7.28
C VAL A 91 -5.53 22.28 8.78
N PHE A 92 -6.40 21.56 9.52
CA PHE A 92 -6.33 21.36 10.97
C PHE A 92 -5.89 19.95 11.34
N LEU A 93 -6.26 18.94 10.54
CA LEU A 93 -5.92 17.54 10.74
C LEU A 93 -5.20 17.02 9.49
N LYS A 94 -4.16 16.22 9.70
CA LYS A 94 -3.27 15.71 8.66
C LYS A 94 -3.38 14.20 8.51
N ASP A 95 -2.78 13.67 7.46
CA ASP A 95 -2.70 12.24 7.23
C ASP A 95 -2.07 11.51 8.43
N GLY A 96 -2.76 10.46 8.93
CA GLY A 96 -2.36 9.68 10.10
C GLY A 96 -2.98 10.14 11.42
N ASP A 97 -3.61 11.30 11.48
CA ASP A 97 -4.28 11.76 12.69
C ASP A 97 -5.49 10.90 13.02
N LYS A 98 -5.71 10.67 14.31
CA LYS A 98 -6.92 10.02 14.81
C LYS A 98 -8.06 11.02 14.79
N ILE A 99 -9.17 10.64 14.18
CA ILE A 99 -10.36 11.47 13.99
C ILE A 99 -11.58 10.85 14.67
N LYS A 100 -12.53 11.74 15.01
CA LYS A 100 -13.81 11.40 15.62
C LYS A 100 -14.97 12.08 14.88
N TYR A 101 -16.15 11.53 15.05
CA TYR A 101 -17.37 12.15 14.57
C TYR A 101 -17.46 13.62 15.00
N GLY A 102 -17.73 14.51 14.04
CA GLY A 102 -17.88 15.95 14.27
C GLY A 102 -16.60 16.77 14.08
N ASP A 103 -15.43 16.14 13.96
CA ASP A 103 -14.18 16.85 13.68
C ASP A 103 -14.23 17.55 12.32
N ILE A 104 -13.54 18.69 12.21
CA ILE A 104 -13.34 19.41 10.96
C ILE A 104 -11.89 19.21 10.54
N ALA A 105 -11.66 18.52 9.42
CA ALA A 105 -10.29 18.24 8.95
C ALA A 105 -9.65 19.46 8.28
N PHE A 106 -10.41 20.19 7.48
CA PHE A 106 -9.94 21.39 6.80
C PHE A 106 -11.11 22.26 6.33
N TYR A 107 -10.80 23.50 6.00
CA TYR A 107 -11.62 24.34 5.13
C TYR A 107 -10.95 24.46 3.76
N VAL A 108 -11.79 24.58 2.71
CA VAL A 108 -11.39 25.03 1.37
C VAL A 108 -12.19 26.25 1.01
N SER A 109 -11.54 27.26 0.40
CA SER A 109 -12.16 28.52 0.01
C SER A 109 -11.66 28.98 -1.36
N GLY A 110 -12.55 29.64 -2.10
CA GLY A 110 -12.33 30.17 -3.45
C GLY A 110 -13.57 30.06 -4.32
N LYS A 111 -13.41 29.87 -5.63
CA LYS A 111 -14.51 29.80 -6.60
C LYS A 111 -15.42 28.62 -6.29
N ASP A 112 -16.74 28.89 -6.08
CA ASP A 112 -17.72 27.86 -5.68
C ASP A 112 -17.82 26.73 -6.70
N GLN A 113 -17.83 27.05 -8.00
CA GLN A 113 -17.84 26.04 -9.06
C GLN A 113 -16.63 25.10 -8.97
N SER A 114 -15.43 25.64 -8.71
CA SER A 114 -14.21 24.83 -8.57
C SER A 114 -14.24 23.89 -7.35
N ILE A 115 -14.80 24.38 -6.22
CA ILE A 115 -14.98 23.56 -5.00
C ILE A 115 -15.95 22.40 -5.30
N LEU A 116 -17.08 22.68 -5.94
CA LEU A 116 -18.11 21.69 -6.28
C LEU A 116 -17.57 20.63 -7.26
N THR A 117 -16.86 21.06 -8.30
CA THR A 117 -16.26 20.17 -9.30
C THR A 117 -15.24 19.20 -8.67
N ALA A 118 -14.45 19.65 -7.69
CA ALA A 118 -13.47 18.80 -7.01
C ALA A 118 -14.07 17.89 -5.92
N GLU A 119 -15.24 18.23 -5.38
CA GLU A 119 -15.81 17.64 -4.16
C GLU A 119 -15.86 16.11 -4.21
N ARG A 120 -16.42 15.55 -5.28
CA ARG A 120 -16.69 14.11 -5.35
C ARG A 120 -15.39 13.31 -5.41
N LEU A 121 -14.43 13.72 -6.21
CA LEU A 121 -13.14 13.04 -6.30
C LEU A 121 -12.38 13.11 -4.96
N VAL A 122 -12.36 14.29 -4.31
CA VAL A 122 -11.75 14.45 -2.98
C VAL A 122 -12.38 13.51 -1.97
N LEU A 123 -13.73 13.48 -1.89
CA LEU A 123 -14.43 12.60 -0.95
C LEU A 123 -14.21 11.12 -1.24
N ASN A 124 -14.30 10.69 -2.50
CA ASN A 124 -14.07 9.29 -2.86
C ASN A 124 -12.66 8.83 -2.46
N CYS A 125 -11.64 9.64 -2.74
CA CYS A 125 -10.27 9.35 -2.36
C CYS A 125 -10.09 9.29 -0.85
N MET A 126 -10.50 10.33 -0.14
CA MET A 126 -10.28 10.43 1.31
C MET A 126 -11.09 9.40 2.11
N GLN A 127 -12.32 9.13 1.73
CA GLN A 127 -13.17 8.12 2.38
C GLN A 127 -12.55 6.72 2.24
N ARG A 128 -12.11 6.36 1.03
CA ARG A 128 -11.47 5.07 0.76
C ARG A 128 -10.12 4.96 1.47
N MET A 129 -9.27 5.97 1.36
CA MET A 129 -7.96 6.00 1.99
C MET A 129 -8.06 5.96 3.52
N SER A 130 -8.99 6.71 4.12
CA SER A 130 -9.21 6.70 5.57
C SER A 130 -9.72 5.35 6.08
N GLY A 131 -10.58 4.67 5.32
CA GLY A 131 -11.01 3.31 5.63
C GLY A 131 -9.85 2.32 5.65
N ILE A 132 -8.97 2.39 4.64
CA ILE A 132 -7.76 1.55 4.55
C ILE A 132 -6.79 1.87 5.69
N ALA A 133 -6.51 3.13 5.96
CA ALA A 133 -5.61 3.56 7.03
C ALA A 133 -6.13 3.12 8.41
N THR A 134 -7.45 3.24 8.65
CA THR A 134 -8.11 2.81 9.89
C THR A 134 -7.98 1.30 10.09
N THR A 135 -8.28 0.52 9.05
CA THR A 135 -8.14 -0.94 9.07
C THR A 135 -6.69 -1.35 9.29
N THR A 136 -5.76 -0.74 8.55
CA THR A 136 -4.33 -1.02 8.70
C THR A 136 -3.84 -0.71 10.12
N LYS A 137 -4.24 0.44 10.69
CA LYS A 137 -3.89 0.82 12.07
C LYS A 137 -4.38 -0.20 13.09
N SER A 138 -5.58 -0.73 12.90
CA SER A 138 -6.15 -1.76 13.78
C SER A 138 -5.32 -3.06 13.73
N ILE A 139 -4.85 -3.46 12.56
CA ILE A 139 -3.97 -4.63 12.38
C ILE A 139 -2.59 -4.38 12.99
N VAL A 140 -1.98 -3.23 12.72
CA VAL A 140 -0.68 -2.85 13.29
C VAL A 140 -0.72 -2.89 14.81
N LYS A 141 -1.81 -2.44 15.43
CA LYS A 141 -2.00 -2.52 16.88
C LYS A 141 -2.00 -3.97 17.40
N LYS A 142 -2.56 -4.91 16.65
CA LYS A 142 -2.53 -6.34 17.03
C LYS A 142 -1.12 -6.94 16.98
N LEU A 143 -0.20 -6.34 16.22
CA LEU A 143 1.18 -6.78 16.09
C LEU A 143 2.14 -6.15 17.11
N GLU A 144 1.65 -5.27 17.99
CA GLU A 144 2.47 -4.64 19.03
C GLU A 144 3.15 -5.71 19.91
N GLY A 145 4.44 -5.48 20.23
CA GLY A 145 5.27 -6.43 20.97
C GLY A 145 5.87 -7.58 20.14
N THR A 146 5.60 -7.64 18.82
CA THR A 146 6.25 -8.56 17.87
C THR A 146 7.14 -7.80 16.89
N LYS A 147 8.04 -8.52 16.17
CA LYS A 147 8.82 -7.93 15.07
C LYS A 147 8.06 -7.88 13.74
N CYS A 148 6.91 -8.55 13.66
CA CYS A 148 6.14 -8.72 12.44
C CYS A 148 5.56 -7.39 11.95
N LYS A 149 5.64 -7.14 10.64
CA LYS A 149 4.99 -6.01 9.97
C LYS A 149 3.97 -6.53 8.97
N VAL A 150 2.80 -5.86 8.91
CA VAL A 150 1.78 -6.19 7.91
C VAL A 150 2.13 -5.54 6.58
N LEU A 151 2.01 -6.33 5.50
CA LEU A 151 2.19 -5.89 4.11
C LEU A 151 0.84 -5.83 3.38
N ASP A 152 0.72 -4.86 2.50
CA ASP A 152 -0.31 -4.89 1.46
C ASP A 152 0.02 -5.91 0.35
N THR A 153 -0.79 -5.93 -0.69
CA THR A 153 -0.59 -6.80 -1.86
C THR A 153 -0.86 -6.02 -3.16
N ARG A 154 -0.87 -6.72 -4.29
CA ARG A 154 -1.37 -6.20 -5.56
C ARG A 154 -2.89 -6.38 -5.76
N LYS A 155 -3.60 -6.92 -4.76
CA LYS A 155 -5.07 -7.05 -4.75
C LYS A 155 -5.71 -5.70 -4.42
N THR A 156 -5.52 -4.73 -5.31
CA THR A 156 -6.00 -3.35 -5.21
C THR A 156 -7.06 -3.08 -6.28
N THR A 157 -7.86 -2.04 -6.07
CA THR A 157 -8.76 -1.52 -7.11
C THR A 157 -7.93 -1.11 -8.34
N PRO A 158 -8.29 -1.54 -9.56
CA PRO A 158 -7.62 -1.07 -10.77
C PRO A 158 -7.53 0.45 -10.83
N ASN A 159 -6.39 0.97 -11.28
CA ASN A 159 -6.05 2.39 -11.36
C ASN A 159 -6.05 3.17 -10.02
N PHE A 160 -6.47 2.56 -8.91
CA PHE A 160 -6.48 3.19 -7.58
C PHE A 160 -5.37 2.64 -6.64
N ARG A 161 -4.40 1.86 -7.17
CA ARG A 161 -3.32 1.23 -6.38
C ARG A 161 -2.46 2.23 -5.63
N LEU A 162 -2.12 3.37 -6.26
CA LEU A 162 -1.29 4.39 -5.63
C LEU A 162 -1.94 4.95 -4.36
N PRO A 163 -3.21 5.44 -4.36
CA PRO A 163 -3.87 5.91 -3.14
C PRO A 163 -4.05 4.80 -2.09
N GLU A 164 -4.38 3.55 -2.49
CA GLU A 164 -4.59 2.45 -1.54
C GLU A 164 -3.30 2.06 -0.81
N LYS A 165 -2.18 1.94 -1.54
CA LYS A 165 -0.88 1.65 -0.94
C LYS A 165 -0.36 2.82 -0.08
N TRP A 166 -0.63 4.05 -0.49
CA TRP A 166 -0.33 5.23 0.32
C TRP A 166 -1.08 5.19 1.65
N ALA A 167 -2.37 4.88 1.61
CA ALA A 167 -3.20 4.74 2.80
C ALA A 167 -2.72 3.63 3.76
N VAL A 168 -2.21 2.50 3.23
CA VAL A 168 -1.58 1.46 4.06
C VAL A 168 -0.37 2.01 4.83
N LYS A 169 0.49 2.81 4.19
CA LYS A 169 1.62 3.48 4.87
C LYS A 169 1.14 4.44 5.97
N ILE A 170 0.12 5.25 5.69
CA ILE A 170 -0.48 6.17 6.66
C ILE A 170 -1.00 5.40 7.89
N GLY A 171 -1.61 4.23 7.68
CA GLY A 171 -2.07 3.35 8.76
C GLY A 171 -0.94 2.66 9.55
N GLY A 172 0.31 2.78 9.12
CA GLY A 172 1.50 2.18 9.76
C GLY A 172 1.87 0.80 9.23
N GLY A 173 1.24 0.33 8.14
CA GLY A 173 1.65 -0.84 7.40
C GLY A 173 2.84 -0.59 6.48
N VAL A 174 3.30 -1.61 5.80
CA VAL A 174 4.41 -1.56 4.83
C VAL A 174 3.91 -1.98 3.46
N ASN A 175 4.41 -1.36 2.40
CA ASN A 175 4.06 -1.77 1.06
C ASN A 175 4.88 -2.99 0.61
N HIS A 176 4.21 -3.98 0.03
CA HIS A 176 4.81 -4.99 -0.84
C HIS A 176 5.07 -4.37 -2.22
N ARG A 177 5.69 -5.10 -3.15
CA ARG A 177 5.93 -4.63 -4.52
C ARG A 177 4.73 -3.91 -5.11
N THR A 178 4.99 -2.83 -5.83
CA THR A 178 3.95 -1.99 -6.44
C THR A 178 3.39 -2.63 -7.71
N GLY A 179 4.26 -3.24 -8.50
CA GLY A 179 3.88 -3.82 -9.78
C GLY A 179 4.61 -5.12 -10.09
N LEU A 180 4.74 -5.43 -11.37
CA LEU A 180 5.53 -6.55 -11.86
C LEU A 180 6.97 -6.15 -12.20
N TYR A 181 7.29 -4.87 -12.05
CA TYR A 181 8.52 -4.24 -12.50
C TYR A 181 9.53 -3.94 -11.39
N ASP A 182 9.11 -3.90 -10.12
CA ASP A 182 9.93 -3.46 -8.99
C ASP A 182 10.44 -4.60 -8.11
N MET A 183 9.96 -5.85 -8.34
CA MET A 183 10.43 -7.05 -7.66
C MET A 183 10.03 -8.30 -8.45
N ILE A 184 10.92 -9.26 -8.56
CA ILE A 184 10.61 -10.62 -9.00
C ILE A 184 10.00 -11.37 -7.80
N LEU A 185 8.74 -11.81 -7.94
CA LEU A 185 8.09 -12.71 -6.98
C LEU A 185 7.74 -13.99 -7.71
N ILE A 186 8.50 -15.04 -7.41
CA ILE A 186 8.29 -16.40 -7.96
C ILE A 186 7.19 -17.04 -7.14
N LYS A 187 6.07 -17.36 -7.80
CA LYS A 187 4.89 -17.98 -7.21
C LYS A 187 4.69 -19.40 -7.72
N ASP A 188 3.73 -20.12 -7.12
CA ASP A 188 3.33 -21.47 -7.45
C ASP A 188 3.29 -21.74 -8.99
N ASN A 189 2.53 -20.95 -9.73
CA ASN A 189 2.42 -21.10 -11.18
C ASN A 189 3.77 -20.88 -11.91
N HIS A 190 4.62 -19.98 -11.41
CA HIS A 190 5.95 -19.80 -12.00
C HIS A 190 6.84 -21.02 -11.76
N VAL A 191 6.74 -21.61 -10.56
CA VAL A 191 7.46 -22.84 -10.21
C VAL A 191 7.01 -24.00 -11.07
N ASP A 192 5.69 -24.18 -11.24
CA ASP A 192 5.10 -25.26 -12.01
C ASP A 192 5.45 -25.15 -13.51
N TYR A 193 5.33 -23.96 -14.10
CA TYR A 193 5.70 -23.74 -15.51
C TYR A 193 7.21 -23.83 -15.77
N ALA A 194 8.05 -23.50 -14.79
CA ALA A 194 9.50 -23.64 -14.92
C ALA A 194 9.96 -25.10 -14.73
N GLY A 195 9.11 -25.98 -14.20
CA GLY A 195 9.45 -27.38 -13.88
C GLY A 195 10.21 -27.53 -12.57
N GLY A 196 9.91 -26.68 -11.57
CA GLY A 196 10.40 -26.74 -10.21
C GLY A 196 11.02 -25.43 -9.72
N VAL A 197 11.05 -25.24 -8.37
CA VAL A 197 11.52 -24.01 -7.73
C VAL A 197 12.98 -23.71 -8.07
N LYS A 198 13.84 -24.71 -8.10
CA LYS A 198 15.26 -24.58 -8.47
C LYS A 198 15.43 -23.99 -9.88
N ARG A 199 14.69 -24.50 -10.86
CA ARG A 199 14.75 -23.99 -12.23
C ARG A 199 14.23 -22.57 -12.33
N ALA A 200 13.11 -22.26 -11.66
CA ALA A 200 12.53 -20.91 -11.63
C ALA A 200 13.53 -19.89 -11.07
N MET A 201 14.18 -20.20 -9.93
CA MET A 201 15.15 -19.32 -9.30
C MET A 201 16.40 -19.09 -10.17
N LEU A 202 17.00 -20.16 -10.69
CA LEU A 202 18.18 -20.04 -11.55
C LEU A 202 17.88 -19.26 -12.84
N SER A 203 16.68 -19.45 -13.42
CA SER A 203 16.23 -18.67 -14.58
C SER A 203 16.05 -17.20 -14.25
N ALA A 204 15.47 -16.85 -13.08
CA ALA A 204 15.35 -15.48 -12.64
C ALA A 204 16.70 -14.80 -12.40
N GLN A 205 17.65 -15.50 -11.74
CA GLN A 205 19.01 -15.00 -11.53
C GLN A 205 19.77 -14.79 -12.86
N LYS A 206 19.61 -15.73 -13.80
CA LYS A 206 20.18 -15.61 -15.15
C LYS A 206 19.60 -14.40 -15.88
N TYR A 207 18.28 -14.22 -15.86
CA TYR A 207 17.61 -13.07 -16.46
C TYR A 207 18.15 -11.74 -15.93
N LEU A 208 18.30 -11.61 -14.60
CA LEU A 208 18.85 -10.39 -13.98
C LEU A 208 20.27 -10.12 -14.46
N LYS A 209 21.10 -11.15 -14.54
CA LYS A 209 22.48 -11.04 -15.03
C LYS A 209 22.56 -10.62 -16.50
N GLU A 210 21.73 -11.24 -17.36
CA GLU A 210 21.73 -10.98 -18.81
C GLU A 210 21.17 -9.60 -19.17
N THR A 211 20.18 -9.12 -18.38
CA THR A 211 19.55 -7.82 -18.61
C THR A 211 20.21 -6.66 -17.87
N GLY A 212 21.16 -6.94 -16.98
CA GLY A 212 21.78 -5.92 -16.13
C GLY A 212 20.82 -5.30 -15.11
N ARG A 213 19.66 -5.90 -14.88
CA ARG A 213 18.65 -5.41 -13.92
C ARG A 213 19.02 -5.80 -12.50
N ASN A 214 18.78 -4.88 -11.58
CA ASN A 214 18.99 -5.08 -10.14
C ASN A 214 17.65 -5.11 -9.41
N LEU A 215 16.88 -6.20 -9.58
CA LEU A 215 15.61 -6.39 -8.90
C LEU A 215 15.74 -7.42 -7.77
N PRO A 216 15.11 -7.17 -6.60
CA PRO A 216 15.02 -8.16 -5.54
C PRO A 216 14.22 -9.38 -6.01
N ILE A 217 14.60 -10.58 -5.53
CA ILE A 217 13.88 -11.83 -5.77
C ILE A 217 13.24 -12.27 -4.45
N GLU A 218 11.96 -12.53 -4.48
CA GLU A 218 11.21 -13.20 -3.43
C GLU A 218 10.64 -14.51 -3.99
N VAL A 219 10.61 -15.57 -3.18
CA VAL A 219 10.09 -16.88 -3.59
C VAL A 219 9.03 -17.33 -2.62
N GLU A 220 7.88 -17.71 -3.17
CA GLU A 220 6.78 -18.37 -2.47
C GLU A 220 7.03 -19.87 -2.47
N VAL A 221 6.99 -20.50 -1.29
CA VAL A 221 7.17 -21.94 -1.09
C VAL A 221 5.92 -22.56 -0.50
N ARG A 222 5.56 -23.75 -0.99
CA ARG A 222 4.34 -24.49 -0.62
C ARG A 222 4.60 -25.58 0.41
N ASP A 223 5.87 -26.01 0.55
CA ASP A 223 6.27 -27.08 1.45
C ASP A 223 7.76 -26.96 1.87
N PHE A 224 8.17 -27.86 2.76
CA PHE A 224 9.56 -27.90 3.25
C PHE A 224 10.57 -28.36 2.19
N LYS A 225 10.16 -29.10 1.17
CA LYS A 225 11.04 -29.50 0.07
C LYS A 225 11.43 -28.27 -0.74
N GLU A 226 10.45 -27.46 -1.17
CA GLU A 226 10.70 -26.20 -1.87
C GLU A 226 11.51 -25.23 -0.99
N LEU A 227 11.18 -25.14 0.31
CA LEU A 227 11.95 -24.33 1.27
C LEU A 227 13.44 -24.72 1.28
N ASN A 228 13.74 -26.01 1.38
CA ASN A 228 15.14 -26.48 1.41
C ASN A 228 15.86 -26.20 0.10
N GLU A 229 15.21 -26.37 -1.06
CA GLU A 229 15.77 -26.01 -2.36
C GLU A 229 16.08 -24.50 -2.46
N VAL A 230 15.19 -23.62 -1.95
CA VAL A 230 15.44 -22.16 -1.89
C VAL A 230 16.63 -21.84 -1.00
N LEU A 231 16.75 -22.50 0.14
CA LEU A 231 17.84 -22.30 1.10
C LEU A 231 19.19 -22.77 0.55
N GLU A 232 19.21 -23.83 -0.27
CA GLU A 232 20.41 -24.34 -0.95
C GLU A 232 20.92 -23.34 -2.00
N ILE A 233 20.01 -22.76 -2.80
CA ILE A 233 20.36 -21.88 -3.92
C ILE A 233 20.70 -20.47 -3.41
N GLY A 234 19.91 -19.93 -2.49
CA GLY A 234 20.06 -18.57 -1.99
C GLY A 234 19.78 -17.49 -3.03
N GLY A 235 20.26 -16.25 -2.77
CA GLY A 235 20.11 -15.14 -3.70
C GLY A 235 18.71 -14.52 -3.69
N VAL A 236 17.94 -14.72 -2.64
CA VAL A 236 16.61 -14.12 -2.42
C VAL A 236 16.67 -13.10 -1.29
N VAL A 237 15.79 -12.11 -1.32
CA VAL A 237 15.67 -11.08 -0.26
C VAL A 237 14.67 -11.48 0.81
N ARG A 238 13.76 -12.41 0.51
CA ARG A 238 12.70 -12.88 1.39
C ARG A 238 12.17 -14.23 0.91
N ILE A 239 11.69 -15.04 1.85
CA ILE A 239 10.99 -16.29 1.58
C ILE A 239 9.55 -16.12 2.06
N MET A 240 8.59 -16.42 1.17
CA MET A 240 7.17 -16.38 1.49
C MET A 240 6.67 -17.81 1.74
N LEU A 241 6.08 -18.05 2.90
CA LEU A 241 5.43 -19.30 3.28
C LEU A 241 3.95 -19.22 2.87
N ASP A 242 3.57 -19.98 1.86
CA ASP A 242 2.18 -19.96 1.35
C ASP A 242 1.32 -21.01 2.04
N ASN A 243 0.25 -20.55 2.69
CA ASN A 243 -0.73 -21.41 3.39
C ASN A 243 -0.13 -22.36 4.44
N PHE A 244 1.02 -22.02 5.05
CA PHE A 244 1.55 -22.75 6.19
C PHE A 244 0.67 -22.44 7.42
N ASP A 245 0.32 -23.49 8.21
CA ASP A 245 -0.26 -23.32 9.54
C ASP A 245 0.79 -22.82 10.55
N TYR A 246 0.37 -22.57 11.80
CA TYR A 246 1.28 -22.07 12.83
C TYR A 246 2.41 -23.06 13.18
N GLU A 247 2.18 -24.38 13.14
CA GLU A 247 3.18 -25.38 13.46
C GLU A 247 4.23 -25.45 12.36
N LYS A 248 3.81 -25.58 11.12
CA LYS A 248 4.71 -25.53 9.96
C LYS A 248 5.46 -24.20 9.87
N THR A 249 4.82 -23.08 10.20
CA THR A 249 5.49 -21.76 10.22
C THR A 249 6.61 -21.73 11.26
N ARG A 250 6.39 -22.24 12.49
CA ARG A 250 7.45 -22.32 13.52
C ARG A 250 8.58 -23.24 13.11
N GLU A 251 8.28 -24.36 12.47
CA GLU A 251 9.28 -25.29 11.94
C GLU A 251 10.10 -24.62 10.81
N ALA A 252 9.45 -23.97 9.86
CA ALA A 252 10.11 -23.22 8.79
C ALA A 252 11.05 -22.13 9.34
N ILE A 253 10.62 -21.38 10.36
CA ILE A 253 11.46 -20.36 11.03
C ILE A 253 12.72 -21.00 11.62
N LYS A 254 12.62 -22.18 12.26
CA LYS A 254 13.79 -22.92 12.80
C LYS A 254 14.71 -23.37 11.67
N ILE A 255 14.17 -23.90 10.57
CA ILE A 255 14.96 -24.35 9.42
C ILE A 255 15.67 -23.17 8.74
N ILE A 256 14.99 -22.02 8.58
CA ILE A 256 15.56 -20.81 7.98
C ILE A 256 16.66 -20.22 8.87
N ASP A 257 16.54 -20.33 10.18
CA ASP A 257 17.52 -19.91 11.18
C ASP A 257 18.07 -18.49 10.95
N GLY A 258 17.19 -17.53 10.73
CA GLY A 258 17.54 -16.12 10.54
C GLY A 258 18.31 -15.78 9.26
N ARG A 259 18.55 -16.74 8.37
CA ARG A 259 19.27 -16.51 7.09
C ARG A 259 18.55 -15.56 6.15
N PHE A 260 17.23 -15.59 6.16
CA PHE A 260 16.37 -14.75 5.32
C PHE A 260 15.18 -14.20 6.12
N PRO A 261 14.70 -12.99 5.81
CA PRO A 261 13.39 -12.54 6.25
C PRO A 261 12.29 -13.49 5.78
N VAL A 262 11.28 -13.68 6.62
CA VAL A 262 10.17 -14.60 6.37
C VAL A 262 8.86 -13.83 6.29
N GLU A 263 8.11 -14.09 5.25
CA GLU A 263 6.74 -13.62 5.06
C GLU A 263 5.77 -14.81 5.15
N SER A 264 4.68 -14.67 5.89
CA SER A 264 3.54 -15.58 5.79
C SER A 264 2.47 -14.99 4.88
N SER A 265 1.90 -15.82 4.02
CA SER A 265 0.83 -15.50 3.09
C SER A 265 -0.22 -16.61 3.02
N GLY A 266 -1.39 -16.31 2.46
CA GLY A 266 -2.50 -17.27 2.33
C GLY A 266 -3.48 -17.22 3.49
N GLY A 267 -4.72 -16.75 3.23
CA GLY A 267 -5.84 -16.80 4.17
C GLY A 267 -5.68 -16.07 5.51
N ILE A 268 -4.69 -15.18 5.64
CA ILE A 268 -4.44 -14.43 6.89
C ILE A 268 -5.53 -13.38 7.08
N THR A 269 -6.22 -13.44 8.24
CA THR A 269 -7.30 -12.54 8.63
C THR A 269 -6.89 -11.66 9.82
N PRO A 270 -7.68 -10.60 10.14
CA PRO A 270 -7.47 -9.83 11.36
C PRO A 270 -7.46 -10.63 12.65
N GLU A 271 -8.12 -11.79 12.67
CA GLU A 271 -8.21 -12.69 13.83
C GLU A 271 -6.98 -13.59 13.94
N THR A 272 -6.41 -14.02 12.82
CA THR A 272 -5.32 -15.01 12.77
C THR A 272 -3.92 -14.41 12.71
N ILE A 273 -3.76 -13.15 12.28
CA ILE A 273 -2.45 -12.53 12.05
C ILE A 273 -1.55 -12.53 13.29
N ARG A 274 -2.11 -12.36 14.49
CA ARG A 274 -1.34 -12.37 15.73
C ARG A 274 -0.68 -13.73 15.97
N GLY A 275 -1.36 -14.83 15.71
CA GLY A 275 -0.80 -16.17 15.82
C GLY A 275 0.39 -16.42 14.88
N TYR A 276 0.32 -15.90 13.65
CA TYR A 276 1.45 -15.93 12.72
C TYR A 276 2.62 -15.08 13.22
N ALA A 277 2.36 -13.87 13.71
CA ALA A 277 3.40 -13.00 14.25
C ALA A 277 4.13 -13.64 15.44
N ASP A 278 3.40 -14.33 16.32
CA ASP A 278 3.94 -15.06 17.48
C ASP A 278 4.79 -16.28 17.05
N CYS A 279 4.66 -16.77 15.81
CA CYS A 279 5.58 -17.77 15.25
C CYS A 279 6.98 -17.21 14.96
N GLY A 280 7.17 -15.90 14.97
CA GLY A 280 8.46 -15.26 14.75
C GLY A 280 8.76 -14.87 13.30
N ILE A 281 7.73 -14.68 12.46
CA ILE A 281 7.89 -14.14 11.10
C ILE A 281 8.23 -12.65 11.12
N ASP A 282 8.77 -12.15 10.00
CA ASP A 282 9.11 -10.73 9.83
C ASP A 282 7.97 -9.96 9.17
N TYR A 283 7.20 -10.63 8.30
CA TYR A 283 6.11 -10.02 7.53
C TYR A 283 4.91 -10.95 7.42
N ALA A 284 3.72 -10.34 7.34
CA ALA A 284 2.48 -11.01 6.96
C ALA A 284 1.77 -10.20 5.88
N SER A 285 1.51 -10.77 4.71
CA SER A 285 0.78 -10.08 3.63
C SER A 285 -0.72 -10.35 3.73
N MET A 286 -1.49 -9.25 3.66
CA MET A 286 -2.94 -9.27 3.77
C MET A 286 -3.61 -8.49 2.65
N GLY A 287 -4.24 -9.19 1.69
CA GLY A 287 -5.09 -8.53 0.70
C GLY A 287 -6.30 -7.82 1.32
N TYR A 288 -6.72 -8.28 2.51
CA TYR A 288 -7.80 -7.68 3.30
C TYR A 288 -7.66 -6.15 3.49
N LEU A 289 -6.43 -5.64 3.60
CA LEU A 289 -6.16 -4.22 3.77
C LEU A 289 -6.71 -3.33 2.64
N THR A 290 -6.92 -3.90 1.46
CA THR A 290 -7.31 -3.14 0.27
C THR A 290 -8.59 -3.65 -0.39
N HIS A 291 -8.86 -4.97 -0.40
CA HIS A 291 -10.02 -5.50 -1.12
C HIS A 291 -11.29 -5.64 -0.27
N SER A 292 -11.23 -5.59 1.08
CA SER A 292 -12.36 -5.85 1.97
C SER A 292 -12.54 -4.76 3.05
N ILE A 293 -12.29 -3.50 2.69
CA ILE A 293 -12.45 -2.38 3.63
C ILE A 293 -13.78 -1.65 3.41
N LYS A 294 -14.30 -1.09 4.49
CA LYS A 294 -15.39 -0.11 4.45
C LYS A 294 -14.79 1.29 4.37
N SER A 295 -15.26 2.11 3.42
CA SER A 295 -14.92 3.53 3.36
C SER A 295 -15.42 4.26 4.61
N LEU A 296 -14.62 5.21 5.11
CA LEU A 296 -14.97 6.02 6.27
C LEU A 296 -15.87 7.18 5.81
N ASP A 297 -16.93 7.51 6.55
CA ASP A 297 -17.88 8.55 6.15
C ASP A 297 -17.30 9.95 6.41
N LEU A 298 -17.20 10.74 5.33
CA LEU A 298 -16.75 12.13 5.30
C LEU A 298 -17.71 12.95 4.44
N SER A 299 -17.87 14.24 4.74
CA SER A 299 -18.74 15.13 3.99
C SER A 299 -18.11 16.51 3.81
N LEU A 300 -18.14 17.05 2.59
CA LEU A 300 -17.80 18.44 2.34
C LEU A 300 -19.08 19.28 2.42
N LYS A 301 -19.09 20.33 3.25
CA LYS A 301 -20.28 21.16 3.52
C LYS A 301 -19.95 22.63 3.33
N ALA A 302 -20.75 23.31 2.52
CA ALA A 302 -20.68 24.76 2.39
C ALA A 302 -20.84 25.43 3.76
N VAL A 303 -20.08 26.48 3.99
CA VAL A 303 -20.17 27.32 5.17
C VAL A 303 -20.88 28.61 4.76
N LYS A 304 -22.01 28.88 5.40
CA LYS A 304 -22.76 30.12 5.21
C LYS A 304 -22.12 31.25 6.01
#